data_f1cd9d6b8da8e328c84bb97509f6dcc1
#
_entry.id   f1cd9d6b8da8e328c84bb97509f6dcc1
#
_cell.length_a   1.000
_cell.length_b   1.000
_cell.length_c   1.000
_cell.angle_alpha   90.00
_cell.angle_beta   90.00
_cell.angle_gamma   90.00
#
_symmetry.space_group_name_H-M   'P 1'
#
loop_
_entity.id
_entity.type
_entity.pdbx_description
1 polymer ?
#
loop_
_entity_poly.entity_id
_entity_poly.type
_entity_poly.pdbx_seq_one_letter_code
_entity_poly.pdbx_strand_id
1 'polypeptide(L)'
;HYGAPPPPPRHYGAPPPPPHRGGYYERAPRRRGGCVSEILSWFIAFLIIIIALGFYMAPRGGGSTGSVPSSSYNREKLNTGDGYINDCIYDELGWFENESRTESRLKDFYNETGVQPYIVLLDYDTYSGKGTSDDDKYNYALDYYENNITNESTFLYVYFAEQYEDEYSDPGYMCYINGTQVSSVMDSEAVDIFWAYLDKYWSDSSLSTDDLFVKTFDSTANRIMTKTTTSNDVKKYVLIAVAAGVVIFGVVKVVKLKHKRAKEEAEETERILNTPMENLVDEELKKTAAKYDEQK
;
A
#
# COMPACT_ATOMS: atom_id res chain seq x y z
N HIS A 1 -29.13 19.63 4.06
CA HIS A 1 -29.08 18.45 3.19
C HIS A 1 -27.74 18.44 2.50
N TYR A 2 -26.78 17.68 3.03
CA TYR A 2 -25.59 17.33 2.28
C TYR A 2 -26.03 16.72 0.96
N GLY A 3 -25.83 17.41 -0.16
CA GLY A 3 -25.94 16.83 -1.47
C GLY A 3 -24.90 15.72 -1.56
N ALA A 4 -25.34 14.46 -1.51
CA ALA A 4 -24.46 13.33 -1.75
C ALA A 4 -23.78 13.52 -3.11
N PRO A 5 -22.47 13.22 -3.22
CA PRO A 5 -21.80 13.26 -4.50
C PRO A 5 -22.54 12.36 -5.50
N PRO A 6 -22.59 12.70 -6.80
CA PRO A 6 -23.30 11.92 -7.80
C PRO A 6 -22.75 10.49 -7.82
N PRO A 7 -23.60 9.46 -7.93
CA PRO A 7 -23.15 8.08 -7.98
C PRO A 7 -22.24 7.86 -9.19
N PRO A 8 -21.21 7.01 -9.07
CA PRO A 8 -20.32 6.71 -10.18
C PRO A 8 -21.09 6.08 -11.34
N PRO A 9 -20.68 6.28 -12.60
CA PRO A 9 -21.36 5.75 -13.76
C PRO A 9 -21.39 4.22 -13.71
N ARG A 10 -22.58 3.64 -13.92
CA ARG A 10 -22.77 2.20 -13.99
C ARG A 10 -22.04 1.66 -15.22
N HIS A 11 -21.02 0.83 -14.99
CA HIS A 11 -20.45 0.01 -16.06
C HIS A 11 -21.48 -1.02 -16.51
N TYR A 12 -21.91 -0.94 -17.74
CA TYR A 12 -22.65 -1.99 -18.41
C TYR A 12 -21.73 -3.21 -18.56
N GLY A 13 -22.14 -4.33 -18.00
CA GLY A 13 -21.42 -5.59 -18.10
C GLY A 13 -21.27 -6.03 -19.56
N ALA A 14 -20.09 -6.57 -19.87
CA ALA A 14 -19.82 -7.18 -21.16
C ALA A 14 -20.78 -8.34 -21.45
N PRO A 15 -21.15 -8.59 -22.73
CA PRO A 15 -22.00 -9.68 -23.11
C PRO A 15 -21.37 -11.05 -22.79
N PRO A 16 -22.16 -12.09 -22.48
CA PRO A 16 -21.63 -13.41 -22.14
C PRO A 16 -20.91 -14.04 -23.33
N PRO A 17 -19.82 -14.80 -23.10
CA PRO A 17 -19.09 -15.46 -24.15
C PRO A 17 -19.90 -16.59 -24.79
N PRO A 18 -19.66 -16.91 -26.08
CA PRO A 18 -20.40 -17.96 -26.79
C PRO A 18 -20.02 -19.37 -26.26
N PRO A 19 -20.94 -20.37 -26.40
CA PRO A 19 -20.73 -21.70 -25.88
C PRO A 19 -19.61 -22.44 -26.62
N HIS A 20 -18.67 -23.02 -25.87
CA HIS A 20 -17.56 -23.80 -26.40
C HIS A 20 -18.07 -25.15 -26.98
N ARG A 21 -17.80 -25.34 -28.24
CA ARG A 21 -17.98 -26.60 -28.98
C ARG A 21 -16.92 -27.59 -28.49
N GLY A 22 -17.35 -28.77 -28.02
CA GLY A 22 -16.48 -29.83 -27.55
C GLY A 22 -15.51 -30.33 -28.60
N GLY A 23 -14.22 -30.30 -28.27
CA GLY A 23 -13.14 -30.93 -29.01
C GLY A 23 -12.72 -32.23 -28.31
N TYR A 24 -12.59 -33.30 -29.09
CA TYR A 24 -12.09 -34.60 -28.63
C TYR A 24 -10.65 -34.47 -28.13
N TYR A 25 -10.38 -34.89 -26.90
CA TYR A 25 -9.03 -34.97 -26.37
C TYR A 25 -8.35 -36.27 -26.77
N GLU A 26 -7.42 -36.20 -27.71
CA GLU A 26 -6.44 -37.26 -27.96
C GLU A 26 -5.49 -37.38 -26.76
N ARG A 27 -5.42 -38.55 -26.13
CA ARG A 27 -4.53 -38.83 -25.01
C ARG A 27 -3.07 -38.84 -25.51
N ALA A 28 -2.31 -37.82 -25.15
CA ALA A 28 -0.84 -37.84 -25.35
C ALA A 28 -0.19 -38.93 -24.49
N PRO A 29 0.90 -39.57 -24.99
CA PRO A 29 1.56 -40.67 -24.28
C PRO A 29 2.24 -40.15 -23.00
N ARG A 30 2.05 -40.88 -21.87
CA ARG A 30 2.73 -40.63 -20.59
C ARG A 30 4.25 -40.75 -20.76
N ARG A 31 4.96 -39.64 -20.86
CA ARG A 31 6.40 -39.58 -20.63
C ARG A 31 6.67 -39.87 -19.16
N ARG A 32 7.41 -40.94 -18.85
CA ARG A 32 8.02 -41.19 -17.55
C ARG A 32 9.00 -40.04 -17.27
N GLY A 33 8.54 -39.02 -16.58
CA GLY A 33 9.39 -37.94 -16.06
C GLY A 33 10.13 -38.46 -14.85
N GLY A 34 11.46 -38.44 -14.90
CA GLY A 34 12.31 -38.75 -13.76
C GLY A 34 12.11 -37.76 -12.59
N CYS A 35 12.65 -38.11 -11.43
CA CYS A 35 12.59 -37.39 -10.12
C CYS A 35 12.74 -35.84 -10.13
N VAL A 36 13.19 -35.27 -11.25
CA VAL A 36 13.32 -33.81 -11.42
C VAL A 36 11.97 -33.12 -11.61
N SER A 37 10.98 -33.84 -12.19
CA SER A 37 9.65 -33.23 -12.42
C SER A 37 8.82 -33.13 -11.13
N GLU A 38 9.00 -34.05 -10.19
CA GLU A 38 8.31 -34.01 -8.90
C GLU A 38 8.79 -32.83 -8.04
N ILE A 39 10.13 -32.61 -7.97
CA ILE A 39 10.70 -31.49 -7.20
C ILE A 39 10.28 -30.15 -7.82
N LEU A 40 10.25 -30.06 -9.15
CA LEU A 40 9.80 -28.85 -9.85
C LEU A 40 8.30 -28.59 -9.61
N SER A 41 7.49 -29.65 -9.59
CA SER A 41 6.06 -29.55 -9.33
C SER A 41 5.78 -29.06 -7.88
N TRP A 42 6.50 -29.59 -6.89
CA TRP A 42 6.41 -29.12 -5.51
C TRP A 42 6.87 -27.68 -5.35
N PHE A 43 7.89 -27.25 -6.10
CA PHE A 43 8.36 -25.86 -6.07
C PHE A 43 7.38 -24.90 -6.69
N ILE A 44 6.76 -25.27 -7.80
CA ILE A 44 5.68 -24.48 -8.44
C ILE A 44 4.45 -24.41 -7.52
N ALA A 45 4.06 -25.52 -6.90
CA ALA A 45 2.96 -25.54 -5.94
C ALA A 45 3.22 -24.64 -4.73
N PHE A 46 4.45 -24.67 -4.19
CA PHE A 46 4.86 -23.80 -3.08
C PHE A 46 4.86 -22.32 -3.48
N LEU A 47 5.29 -22.00 -4.69
CA LEU A 47 5.30 -20.65 -5.22
C LEU A 47 3.88 -20.13 -5.45
N ILE A 48 2.97 -20.98 -5.93
CA ILE A 48 1.55 -20.65 -6.06
C ILE A 48 0.91 -20.41 -4.68
N ILE A 49 1.26 -21.20 -3.66
CA ILE A 49 0.77 -21.04 -2.28
C ILE A 49 1.27 -19.69 -1.71
N ILE A 50 2.53 -19.32 -1.92
CA ILE A 50 3.08 -18.03 -1.46
C ILE A 50 2.35 -16.87 -2.15
N ILE A 51 2.12 -16.96 -3.47
CA ILE A 51 1.38 -15.95 -4.22
C ILE A 51 -0.06 -15.88 -3.73
N ALA A 52 -0.73 -17.01 -3.52
CA ALA A 52 -2.10 -17.07 -3.02
C ALA A 52 -2.22 -16.50 -1.60
N LEU A 53 -1.25 -16.80 -0.70
CA LEU A 53 -1.16 -16.22 0.64
C LEU A 53 -0.92 -14.70 0.58
N GLY A 54 -0.08 -14.22 -0.34
CA GLY A 54 0.14 -12.79 -0.58
C GLY A 54 -1.15 -12.08 -1.02
N PHE A 55 -1.92 -12.70 -1.91
CA PHE A 55 -3.24 -12.19 -2.32
C PHE A 55 -4.31 -12.30 -1.22
N TYR A 56 -4.22 -13.30 -0.36
CA TYR A 56 -5.18 -13.50 0.75
C TYR A 56 -4.92 -12.53 1.91
N MET A 57 -3.65 -12.18 2.15
CA MET A 57 -3.24 -11.20 3.18
C MET A 57 -3.22 -9.75 2.68
N ALA A 58 -3.41 -9.50 1.38
CA ALA A 58 -3.58 -8.14 0.88
C ALA A 58 -4.85 -7.55 1.53
N PRO A 59 -4.76 -6.37 2.18
CA PRO A 59 -5.93 -5.72 2.74
C PRO A 59 -6.92 -5.48 1.60
N ARG A 60 -8.04 -6.21 1.67
CA ARG A 60 -9.17 -5.93 0.79
C ARG A 60 -9.78 -4.64 1.32
N GLY A 61 -9.59 -3.57 0.59
CA GLY A 61 -10.34 -2.34 0.77
C GLY A 61 -11.83 -2.63 0.61
N GLY A 62 -12.45 -3.06 1.71
CA GLY A 62 -13.89 -3.21 1.81
C GLY A 62 -14.46 -1.84 2.09
N GLY A 63 -15.07 -1.22 1.09
CA GLY A 63 -15.98 -0.09 1.29
C GLY A 63 -17.14 -0.55 2.17
N SER A 64 -17.03 -0.31 3.47
CA SER A 64 -18.12 -0.42 4.43
C SER A 64 -18.57 1.00 4.73
N THR A 65 -19.80 1.30 4.41
CA THR A 65 -20.51 2.50 4.85
C THR A 65 -20.34 2.66 6.36
N GLY A 66 -19.57 3.68 6.78
CA GLY A 66 -19.38 4.05 8.21
C GLY A 66 -18.04 3.65 8.84
N SER A 67 -17.13 2.97 8.17
CA SER A 67 -15.78 2.68 8.71
C SER A 67 -14.73 3.60 8.10
N VAL A 68 -13.93 4.23 8.97
CA VAL A 68 -12.79 5.04 8.53
C VAL A 68 -11.80 4.19 7.72
N PRO A 69 -11.35 4.64 6.54
CA PRO A 69 -10.39 3.91 5.71
C PRO A 69 -9.11 3.55 6.45
N SER A 70 -8.46 2.47 6.03
CA SER A 70 -7.13 2.12 6.55
C SER A 70 -6.08 2.83 5.71
N SER A 71 -5.01 3.32 6.36
CA SER A 71 -3.87 3.85 5.63
C SER A 71 -3.12 2.74 4.90
N SER A 72 -2.83 2.96 3.62
CA SER A 72 -2.10 2.02 2.76
C SER A 72 -0.62 2.40 2.58
N TYR A 73 -0.21 3.56 3.08
CA TYR A 73 1.15 4.07 2.98
C TYR A 73 1.78 4.24 4.36
N ASN A 74 3.09 3.97 4.44
CA ASN A 74 3.90 4.35 5.60
C ASN A 74 4.46 5.74 5.35
N ARG A 75 4.05 6.69 6.16
CA ARG A 75 4.50 8.08 6.09
C ARG A 75 5.62 8.33 7.10
N GLU A 76 6.49 9.26 6.78
CA GLU A 76 7.49 9.77 7.71
C GLU A 76 7.04 11.13 8.22
N LYS A 77 7.35 11.41 9.49
CA LYS A 77 7.06 12.69 10.10
C LYS A 77 7.75 13.80 9.30
N LEU A 78 7.01 14.86 8.99
CA LEU A 78 7.56 16.06 8.37
C LEU A 78 8.56 16.72 9.32
N ASN A 79 9.72 17.06 8.82
CA ASN A 79 10.77 17.74 9.60
C ASN A 79 11.20 19.02 8.88
N THR A 80 10.49 20.10 9.18
CA THR A 80 10.73 21.42 8.58
C THR A 80 11.65 22.30 9.40
N GLY A 81 11.94 21.91 10.63
CA GLY A 81 12.69 22.75 11.59
C GLY A 81 11.83 23.83 12.27
N ASP A 82 10.58 24.00 11.82
CA ASP A 82 9.63 24.92 12.43
C ASP A 82 9.06 24.31 13.71
N GLY A 83 8.88 25.14 14.74
CA GLY A 83 8.22 24.73 15.97
C GLY A 83 6.69 24.76 15.81
N TYR A 84 5.97 24.11 16.73
CA TYR A 84 4.52 24.22 16.82
C TYR A 84 4.11 25.68 17.12
N ILE A 85 3.16 26.18 16.35
CA ILE A 85 2.59 27.51 16.51
C ILE A 85 1.28 27.37 17.27
N ASN A 86 1.20 27.97 18.47
CA ASN A 86 -0.07 28.24 19.13
C ASN A 86 -0.78 29.37 18.36
N ASP A 87 -2.01 29.69 18.67
CA ASP A 87 -2.81 30.64 17.89
C ASP A 87 -3.12 30.08 16.48
N CYS A 88 -3.61 28.86 16.49
CA CYS A 88 -3.96 28.12 15.28
C CYS A 88 -5.48 27.85 15.14
N ILE A 89 -6.27 28.55 15.91
CA ILE A 89 -7.73 28.56 15.85
C ILE A 89 -8.21 29.99 15.63
N TYR A 90 -9.03 30.18 14.61
CA TYR A 90 -9.77 31.42 14.37
C TYR A 90 -11.25 31.09 14.29
N ASP A 91 -12.03 31.54 15.28
CA ASP A 91 -13.44 31.16 15.48
C ASP A 91 -14.37 32.39 15.53
N GLU A 92 -14.93 32.75 14.37
CA GLU A 92 -15.96 33.79 14.32
C GLU A 92 -17.32 33.31 14.83
N LEU A 93 -17.55 32.00 14.88
CA LEU A 93 -18.82 31.39 15.28
C LEU A 93 -18.96 31.31 16.80
N GLY A 94 -17.85 31.37 17.53
CA GLY A 94 -17.81 31.19 18.98
C GLY A 94 -18.17 29.77 19.41
N TRP A 95 -17.82 28.78 18.61
CA TRP A 95 -18.15 27.37 18.86
C TRP A 95 -17.12 26.66 19.76
N PHE A 96 -15.91 27.18 19.87
CA PHE A 96 -14.91 26.66 20.78
C PHE A 96 -15.17 27.18 22.20
N GLU A 97 -15.20 26.27 23.18
CA GLU A 97 -15.30 26.63 24.58
C GLU A 97 -13.99 27.19 25.16
N ASN A 98 -12.84 26.64 24.67
CA ASN A 98 -11.53 27.07 25.14
C ASN A 98 -10.46 26.82 24.05
N GLU A 99 -10.28 27.82 23.20
CA GLU A 99 -9.31 27.79 22.08
C GLU A 99 -7.89 27.42 22.55
N SER A 100 -7.35 28.12 23.56
CA SER A 100 -5.98 27.88 24.03
C SER A 100 -5.75 26.46 24.57
N ARG A 101 -6.74 25.86 25.19
CA ARG A 101 -6.69 24.46 25.62
C ARG A 101 -6.74 23.52 24.44
N THR A 102 -7.55 23.82 23.46
CA THR A 102 -7.72 23.02 22.25
C THR A 102 -6.46 23.09 21.41
N GLU A 103 -5.88 24.25 21.22
CA GLU A 103 -4.57 24.43 20.57
C GLU A 103 -3.47 23.62 21.24
N SER A 104 -3.41 23.61 22.56
CA SER A 104 -2.44 22.80 23.30
C SER A 104 -2.61 21.30 23.05
N ARG A 105 -3.82 20.83 22.79
CA ARG A 105 -4.12 19.43 22.46
C ARG A 105 -3.84 19.12 20.98
N LEU A 106 -4.11 20.06 20.08
CA LEU A 106 -3.78 19.92 18.65
C LEU A 106 -2.26 19.77 18.41
N LYS A 107 -1.45 20.19 19.39
CA LYS A 107 0.00 19.97 19.36
C LYS A 107 0.37 18.48 19.25
N ASP A 108 -0.46 17.56 19.69
CA ASP A 108 -0.18 16.13 19.58
C ASP A 108 -0.21 15.68 18.11
N PHE A 109 -1.13 16.21 17.31
CA PHE A 109 -1.11 16.01 15.85
C PHE A 109 0.20 16.48 15.22
N TYR A 110 0.65 17.71 15.58
CA TYR A 110 1.94 18.21 15.11
C TYR A 110 3.11 17.33 15.59
N ASN A 111 3.08 16.89 16.83
CA ASN A 111 4.14 16.04 17.39
C ASN A 111 4.28 14.71 16.66
N GLU A 112 3.19 14.15 16.16
CA GLU A 112 3.19 12.89 15.41
C GLU A 112 3.51 13.09 13.93
N THR A 113 2.92 14.10 13.31
CA THR A 113 2.96 14.30 11.85
C THR A 113 4.02 15.29 11.38
N GLY A 114 4.39 16.25 12.22
CA GLY A 114 5.17 17.43 11.84
C GLY A 114 4.37 18.48 11.05
N VAL A 115 3.07 18.25 10.85
CA VAL A 115 2.17 19.17 10.15
C VAL A 115 1.49 20.07 11.16
N GLN A 116 1.54 21.39 10.93
CA GLN A 116 0.85 22.39 11.75
C GLN A 116 -0.65 22.35 11.43
N PRO A 117 -1.53 21.98 12.39
CA PRO A 117 -2.97 22.13 12.20
C PRO A 117 -3.37 23.61 12.32
N TYR A 118 -4.32 24.02 11.50
CA TYR A 118 -4.92 25.35 11.59
C TYR A 118 -6.42 25.24 11.30
N ILE A 119 -7.27 25.81 12.15
CA ILE A 119 -8.73 25.74 12.06
C ILE A 119 -9.30 27.14 11.93
N VAL A 120 -10.15 27.34 10.95
CA VAL A 120 -10.86 28.60 10.72
C VAL A 120 -12.35 28.32 10.60
N LEU A 121 -13.12 28.88 11.51
CA LEU A 121 -14.57 28.86 11.50
C LEU A 121 -15.08 30.27 11.16
N LEU A 122 -15.80 30.39 10.07
CA LEU A 122 -16.23 31.67 9.52
C LEU A 122 -17.74 31.76 9.53
N ASP A 123 -18.25 32.90 10.01
CA ASP A 123 -19.68 33.17 9.99
C ASP A 123 -20.15 33.41 8.56
N TYR A 124 -21.11 32.61 8.10
CA TYR A 124 -21.68 32.67 6.78
C TYR A 124 -22.28 34.03 6.43
N ASP A 125 -22.93 34.66 7.37
CA ASP A 125 -23.55 35.97 7.20
C ASP A 125 -22.53 37.08 6.96
N THR A 126 -21.35 36.98 7.54
CA THR A 126 -20.22 37.90 7.30
C THR A 126 -19.70 37.80 5.86
N TYR A 127 -19.90 36.65 5.21
CA TYR A 127 -19.42 36.36 3.83
C TYR A 127 -20.49 36.49 2.75
N SER A 128 -21.76 36.73 3.09
CA SER A 128 -22.85 36.85 2.11
C SER A 128 -22.63 37.88 1.02
N GLY A 129 -21.76 38.87 1.25
CA GLY A 129 -21.32 39.86 0.26
C GLY A 129 -20.06 39.52 -0.54
N LYS A 130 -19.40 38.35 -0.27
CA LYS A 130 -18.09 38.00 -0.87
C LYS A 130 -18.16 36.85 -1.88
N GLY A 131 -19.32 36.45 -2.28
CA GLY A 131 -19.58 35.34 -3.17
C GLY A 131 -20.26 34.18 -2.45
N THR A 132 -21.26 33.62 -3.10
CA THR A 132 -22.08 32.54 -2.55
C THR A 132 -21.76 31.16 -3.13
N SER A 133 -20.90 31.12 -4.15
CA SER A 133 -20.49 29.85 -4.76
C SER A 133 -19.42 29.14 -3.93
N ASP A 134 -19.35 27.82 -4.06
CA ASP A 134 -18.30 27.02 -3.41
C ASP A 134 -16.90 27.41 -3.91
N ASP A 135 -16.79 27.81 -5.18
CA ASP A 135 -15.54 28.31 -5.76
C ASP A 135 -15.09 29.63 -5.10
N ASP A 136 -16.02 30.53 -4.81
CA ASP A 136 -15.69 31.80 -4.13
C ASP A 136 -15.23 31.55 -2.69
N LYS A 137 -15.88 30.63 -1.99
CA LYS A 137 -15.49 30.22 -0.62
C LYS A 137 -14.12 29.55 -0.59
N TYR A 138 -13.84 28.68 -1.56
CA TYR A 138 -12.52 28.06 -1.70
C TYR A 138 -11.43 29.09 -2.01
N ASN A 139 -11.68 30.02 -2.93
CA ASN A 139 -10.74 31.09 -3.25
C ASN A 139 -10.50 31.99 -2.02
N TYR A 140 -11.53 32.27 -1.23
CA TYR A 140 -11.34 32.99 0.03
C TYR A 140 -10.45 32.22 1.01
N ALA A 141 -10.64 30.92 1.14
CA ALA A 141 -9.80 30.07 2.01
C ALA A 141 -8.33 30.07 1.54
N LEU A 142 -8.12 30.07 0.23
CA LEU A 142 -6.79 30.18 -0.38
C LEU A 142 -6.15 31.55 -0.08
N ASP A 143 -6.89 32.63 -0.31
CA ASP A 143 -6.44 33.99 -0.01
C ASP A 143 -6.16 34.16 1.50
N TYR A 144 -6.99 33.55 2.36
CA TYR A 144 -6.75 33.54 3.81
C TYR A 144 -5.43 32.86 4.13
N TYR A 145 -5.16 31.69 3.54
CA TYR A 145 -3.90 30.98 3.71
C TYR A 145 -2.71 31.84 3.30
N GLU A 146 -2.74 32.40 2.09
CA GLU A 146 -1.65 33.20 1.52
C GLU A 146 -1.36 34.46 2.34
N ASN A 147 -2.38 35.09 2.93
CA ASN A 147 -2.22 36.35 3.66
C ASN A 147 -1.91 36.19 5.15
N ASN A 148 -2.29 35.06 5.76
CA ASN A 148 -2.21 34.91 7.22
C ASN A 148 -1.26 33.78 7.67
N ILE A 149 -0.93 32.82 6.78
CA ILE A 149 -0.11 31.67 7.13
C ILE A 149 1.19 31.70 6.35
N THR A 150 2.30 31.81 7.05
CA THR A 150 3.65 31.81 6.45
C THR A 150 4.33 30.46 6.52
N ASN A 151 3.81 29.54 7.31
CA ASN A 151 4.37 28.20 7.51
C ASN A 151 3.81 27.23 6.48
N GLU A 152 4.63 26.85 5.52
CA GLU A 152 4.29 25.92 4.44
C GLU A 152 4.07 24.46 4.89
N SER A 153 4.30 24.17 6.17
CA SER A 153 3.95 22.89 6.79
C SER A 153 2.56 22.87 7.42
N THR A 154 1.68 23.82 7.09
CA THR A 154 0.34 23.97 7.66
C THR A 154 -0.72 23.27 6.84
N PHE A 155 -1.57 22.49 7.52
CA PHE A 155 -2.85 21.98 7.05
C PHE A 155 -3.97 22.89 7.60
N LEU A 156 -4.52 23.72 6.74
CA LEU A 156 -5.62 24.63 7.07
C LEU A 156 -6.95 23.95 6.78
N TYR A 157 -7.81 23.85 7.79
CA TYR A 157 -9.22 23.51 7.66
C TYR A 157 -10.07 24.77 7.77
N VAL A 158 -11.01 24.96 6.87
CA VAL A 158 -11.94 26.11 6.87
C VAL A 158 -13.37 25.62 6.80
N TYR A 159 -14.20 26.14 7.67
CA TYR A 159 -15.64 25.91 7.65
C TYR A 159 -16.41 27.23 7.64
N PHE A 160 -17.26 27.39 6.67
CA PHE A 160 -18.22 28.46 6.55
C PHE A 160 -19.57 27.94 7.05
N ALA A 161 -20.08 28.48 8.14
CA ALA A 161 -21.35 28.08 8.73
C ALA A 161 -22.11 29.30 9.30
N GLU A 162 -23.37 29.12 9.54
CA GLU A 162 -24.15 30.11 10.29
C GLU A 162 -23.91 29.94 11.78
N GLN A 163 -23.77 31.07 12.50
CA GLN A 163 -23.55 31.05 13.96
C GLN A 163 -24.69 30.37 14.70
N TYR A 164 -25.90 30.56 14.18
CA TYR A 164 -27.12 29.99 14.74
C TYR A 164 -27.85 29.20 13.68
N GLU A 165 -27.71 27.88 13.71
CA GLU A 165 -28.43 27.00 12.79
C GLU A 165 -29.92 26.94 13.16
N ASP A 166 -30.77 27.09 12.15
CA ASP A 166 -32.19 26.85 12.21
C ASP A 166 -32.65 25.88 11.11
N GLU A 167 -33.95 25.59 11.02
CA GLU A 167 -34.55 24.71 10.02
C GLU A 167 -34.28 25.14 8.56
N TYR A 168 -33.87 26.39 8.34
CA TYR A 168 -33.67 27.01 7.04
C TYR A 168 -32.20 27.33 6.73
N SER A 169 -31.31 27.02 7.68
CA SER A 169 -29.89 27.30 7.52
C SER A 169 -29.25 26.51 6.38
N ASP A 170 -28.34 27.15 5.68
CA ASP A 170 -27.51 26.50 4.68
C ASP A 170 -26.58 25.49 5.40
N PRO A 171 -26.39 24.25 4.89
CA PRO A 171 -25.50 23.26 5.51
C PRO A 171 -24.04 23.70 5.64
N GLY A 172 -23.71 24.88 5.13
CA GLY A 172 -22.37 25.42 5.16
C GLY A 172 -21.44 24.79 4.11
N TYR A 173 -20.19 25.23 4.13
CA TYR A 173 -19.16 24.77 3.21
C TYR A 173 -17.86 24.50 3.96
N MET A 174 -17.29 23.32 3.76
CA MET A 174 -16.03 22.91 4.35
C MET A 174 -14.97 22.70 3.26
N CYS A 175 -13.77 23.22 3.50
CA CYS A 175 -12.63 22.95 2.63
C CYS A 175 -11.33 22.87 3.43
N TYR A 176 -10.26 22.53 2.75
CA TYR A 176 -8.91 22.54 3.32
C TYR A 176 -7.91 23.12 2.32
N ILE A 177 -6.83 23.67 2.83
CA ILE A 177 -5.67 24.12 2.06
C ILE A 177 -4.43 23.46 2.64
N ASN A 178 -3.65 22.83 1.78
CA ASN A 178 -2.36 22.26 2.14
C ASN A 178 -1.24 23.22 1.75
N GLY A 179 -0.37 23.55 2.69
CA GLY A 179 0.91 24.15 2.37
C GLY A 179 1.78 23.23 1.50
N THR A 180 2.74 23.79 0.82
CA THR A 180 3.54 23.07 -0.18
C THR A 180 4.30 21.86 0.36
N GLN A 181 4.62 21.85 1.65
CA GLN A 181 5.37 20.78 2.31
C GLN A 181 4.47 19.68 2.89
N VAL A 182 3.19 19.93 3.06
CA VAL A 182 2.25 19.07 3.77
C VAL A 182 1.90 17.81 3.00
N SER A 183 1.92 17.84 1.68
CA SER A 183 1.45 16.77 0.79
C SER A 183 2.17 15.42 0.96
N SER A 184 3.36 15.41 1.57
CA SER A 184 4.09 14.18 1.87
C SER A 184 3.49 13.39 3.05
N VAL A 185 2.70 14.05 3.91
CA VAL A 185 2.04 13.47 5.08
C VAL A 185 0.52 13.49 4.91
N MET A 186 -0.04 14.65 4.55
CA MET A 186 -1.47 14.83 4.26
C MET A 186 -1.71 14.72 2.75
N ASP A 187 -1.39 13.58 2.16
CA ASP A 187 -1.76 13.23 0.79
C ASP A 187 -3.27 12.99 0.65
N SER A 188 -3.77 12.69 -0.54
CA SER A 188 -5.19 12.48 -0.78
C SER A 188 -5.81 11.40 0.11
N GLU A 189 -5.09 10.29 0.38
CA GLU A 189 -5.59 9.23 1.28
C GLU A 189 -5.66 9.72 2.73
N ALA A 190 -4.68 10.48 3.20
CA ALA A 190 -4.69 11.04 4.54
C ALA A 190 -5.81 12.06 4.73
N VAL A 191 -6.09 12.86 3.72
CA VAL A 191 -7.21 13.80 3.71
C VAL A 191 -8.56 13.06 3.71
N ASP A 192 -8.70 11.98 2.93
CA ASP A 192 -9.91 11.14 2.96
C ASP A 192 -10.13 10.52 4.36
N ILE A 193 -9.05 10.12 5.03
CA ILE A 193 -9.09 9.63 6.42
C ILE A 193 -9.50 10.74 7.39
N PHE A 194 -8.98 11.96 7.20
CA PHE A 194 -9.37 13.13 8.00
C PHE A 194 -10.86 13.42 7.88
N TRP A 195 -11.40 13.49 6.66
CA TRP A 195 -12.82 13.70 6.43
C TRP A 195 -13.68 12.58 7.03
N ALA A 196 -13.25 11.34 6.93
CA ALA A 196 -13.98 10.23 7.53
C ALA A 196 -14.02 10.27 9.07
N TYR A 197 -12.97 10.78 9.72
CA TYR A 197 -12.98 11.00 11.16
C TYR A 197 -13.80 12.23 11.54
N LEU A 198 -13.70 13.31 10.76
CA LEU A 198 -14.52 14.51 10.98
C LEU A 198 -16.00 14.16 10.92
N ASP A 199 -16.45 13.48 9.87
CA ASP A 199 -17.84 13.03 9.69
C ASP A 199 -18.31 12.13 10.85
N LYS A 200 -17.46 11.18 11.25
CA LYS A 200 -17.73 10.30 12.38
C LYS A 200 -17.94 11.06 13.69
N TYR A 201 -17.07 12.02 14.00
CA TYR A 201 -17.16 12.76 15.25
C TYR A 201 -18.18 13.89 15.18
N TRP A 202 -18.44 14.43 14.01
CA TRP A 202 -19.53 15.37 13.77
C TRP A 202 -20.88 14.77 14.10
N SER A 203 -21.07 13.50 13.80
CA SER A 203 -22.31 12.76 14.09
C SER A 203 -22.50 12.44 15.58
N ASP A 204 -21.48 12.64 16.43
CA ASP A 204 -21.52 12.35 17.86
C ASP A 204 -21.89 13.60 18.67
N SER A 205 -23.19 13.80 18.91
CA SER A 205 -23.72 14.92 19.65
C SER A 205 -23.28 15.02 21.13
N SER A 206 -22.53 14.04 21.63
CA SER A 206 -21.96 14.06 22.99
C SER A 206 -20.63 14.82 23.06
N LEU A 207 -20.02 15.16 21.92
CA LEU A 207 -18.75 15.86 21.84
C LEU A 207 -18.97 17.38 21.80
N SER A 208 -18.14 18.12 22.54
CA SER A 208 -17.97 19.55 22.32
C SER A 208 -17.21 19.79 21.00
N THR A 209 -17.28 20.99 20.45
CA THR A 209 -16.49 21.39 19.28
C THR A 209 -15.00 21.18 19.51
N ASP A 210 -14.51 21.54 20.70
CA ASP A 210 -13.12 21.31 21.13
C ASP A 210 -12.73 19.84 21.01
N ASP A 211 -13.52 18.95 21.57
CA ASP A 211 -13.25 17.51 21.57
C ASP A 211 -13.41 16.88 20.17
N LEU A 212 -14.34 17.38 19.37
CA LEU A 212 -14.56 16.94 18.00
C LEU A 212 -13.29 17.16 17.16
N PHE A 213 -12.78 18.38 17.14
CA PHE A 213 -11.60 18.70 16.35
C PHE A 213 -10.35 17.99 16.87
N VAL A 214 -10.10 18.01 18.18
CA VAL A 214 -8.96 17.29 18.76
C VAL A 214 -8.99 15.82 18.41
N LYS A 215 -10.13 15.13 18.59
CA LYS A 215 -10.27 13.71 18.23
C LYS A 215 -10.10 13.46 16.75
N THR A 216 -10.57 14.36 15.90
CA THR A 216 -10.41 14.25 14.45
C THR A 216 -8.93 14.27 14.06
N PHE A 217 -8.19 15.27 14.54
CA PHE A 217 -6.76 15.40 14.25
C PHE A 217 -5.96 14.25 14.86
N ASP A 218 -6.13 13.92 16.12
CA ASP A 218 -5.42 12.84 16.81
C ASP A 218 -5.68 11.47 16.14
N SER A 219 -6.95 11.19 15.84
CA SER A 219 -7.31 9.92 15.20
C SER A 219 -6.76 9.82 13.79
N THR A 220 -6.71 10.95 13.07
CA THR A 220 -6.08 11.02 11.75
C THR A 220 -4.59 10.75 11.86
N ALA A 221 -3.86 11.46 12.74
CA ALA A 221 -2.44 11.26 12.97
C ALA A 221 -2.12 9.80 13.30
N ASN A 222 -2.79 9.26 14.31
CA ASN A 222 -2.64 7.85 14.69
C ASN A 222 -2.87 6.89 13.52
N ARG A 223 -3.87 7.13 12.68
CA ARG A 223 -4.22 6.27 11.55
C ARG A 223 -3.18 6.34 10.42
N ILE A 224 -2.72 7.54 10.06
CA ILE A 224 -1.83 7.75 8.92
C ILE A 224 -0.37 7.51 9.27
N MET A 225 0.04 7.69 10.54
CA MET A 225 1.42 7.53 10.99
C MET A 225 1.70 6.12 11.56
N THR A 226 0.68 5.34 11.88
CA THR A 226 0.86 3.94 12.31
C THR A 226 1.46 3.13 11.18
N LYS A 227 2.64 2.56 11.41
CA LYS A 227 3.31 1.68 10.45
C LYS A 227 2.50 0.40 10.26
N THR A 228 2.01 0.20 9.07
CA THR A 228 1.32 -1.02 8.66
C THR A 228 2.14 -1.76 7.61
N THR A 229 2.01 -3.09 7.55
CA THR A 229 2.60 -3.86 6.45
C THR A 229 1.83 -3.53 5.18
N THR A 230 2.40 -2.70 4.33
CA THR A 230 1.77 -2.27 3.09
C THR A 230 1.83 -3.37 2.03
N SER A 231 0.98 -3.27 1.00
CA SER A 231 1.05 -4.19 -0.14
C SER A 231 2.42 -4.16 -0.85
N ASN A 232 3.14 -3.03 -0.77
CA ASN A 232 4.49 -2.90 -1.30
C ASN A 232 5.52 -3.66 -0.46
N ASP A 233 5.36 -3.68 0.86
CA ASP A 233 6.22 -4.48 1.74
C ASP A 233 6.00 -5.97 1.50
N VAL A 234 4.74 -6.40 1.35
CA VAL A 234 4.42 -7.78 0.97
C VAL A 234 5.07 -8.16 -0.35
N LYS A 235 5.01 -7.29 -1.38
CA LYS A 235 5.70 -7.52 -2.67
C LYS A 235 7.21 -7.65 -2.51
N LYS A 236 7.85 -6.82 -1.68
CA LYS A 236 9.29 -6.91 -1.37
C LYS A 236 9.63 -8.24 -0.71
N TYR A 237 8.88 -8.66 0.30
CA TYR A 237 9.11 -9.94 0.98
C TYR A 237 8.90 -11.15 0.06
N VAL A 238 7.89 -11.11 -0.81
CA VAL A 238 7.67 -12.14 -1.82
C VAL A 238 8.85 -12.21 -2.79
N LEU A 239 9.35 -11.07 -3.27
CA LEU A 239 10.51 -11.02 -4.17
C LEU A 239 11.77 -11.60 -3.51
N ILE A 240 12.03 -11.25 -2.25
CA ILE A 240 13.15 -11.78 -1.46
C ILE A 240 13.02 -13.30 -1.29
N ALA A 241 11.82 -13.79 -0.97
CA ALA A 241 11.56 -15.22 -0.81
C ALA A 241 11.79 -16.00 -2.11
N VAL A 242 11.36 -15.46 -3.25
CA VAL A 242 11.60 -16.04 -4.57
C VAL A 242 13.09 -16.08 -4.89
N ALA A 243 13.81 -14.98 -4.66
CA ALA A 243 15.26 -14.93 -4.90
C ALA A 243 16.02 -15.94 -4.03
N ALA A 244 15.69 -16.06 -2.75
CA ALA A 244 16.27 -17.06 -1.85
C ALA A 244 15.97 -18.49 -2.31
N GLY A 245 14.75 -18.76 -2.77
CA GLY A 245 14.35 -20.06 -3.32
C GLY A 245 15.16 -20.46 -4.56
N VAL A 246 15.43 -19.51 -5.45
CA VAL A 246 16.27 -19.76 -6.65
C VAL A 246 17.70 -20.11 -6.26
N VAL A 247 18.27 -19.39 -5.28
CA VAL A 247 19.63 -19.68 -4.78
C VAL A 247 19.71 -21.07 -4.16
N ILE A 248 18.76 -21.42 -3.27
CA ILE A 248 18.71 -22.74 -2.64
C ILE A 248 18.59 -23.85 -3.69
N PHE A 249 17.72 -23.66 -4.68
CA PHE A 249 17.56 -24.62 -5.77
C PHE A 249 18.84 -24.80 -6.58
N GLY A 250 19.57 -23.72 -6.88
CA GLY A 250 20.86 -23.75 -7.55
C GLY A 250 21.90 -24.56 -6.77
N VAL A 251 22.00 -24.31 -5.46
CA VAL A 251 22.92 -25.04 -4.58
C VAL A 251 22.59 -26.54 -4.52
N VAL A 252 21.31 -26.88 -4.36
CA VAL A 252 20.85 -28.29 -4.34
C VAL A 252 21.18 -29.00 -5.66
N LYS A 253 20.98 -28.33 -6.80
CA LYS A 253 21.36 -28.89 -8.10
C LYS A 253 22.87 -29.13 -8.25
N VAL A 254 23.69 -28.17 -7.82
CA VAL A 254 25.15 -28.31 -7.87
C VAL A 254 25.63 -29.46 -6.99
N VAL A 255 25.08 -29.57 -5.76
CA VAL A 255 25.42 -30.68 -4.84
C VAL A 255 25.02 -32.04 -5.42
N LYS A 256 23.80 -32.16 -5.99
CA LYS A 256 23.34 -33.39 -6.65
C LYS A 256 24.20 -33.77 -7.85
N LEU A 257 24.61 -32.78 -8.66
CA LEU A 257 25.50 -33.03 -9.78
C LEU A 257 26.91 -33.49 -9.35
N LYS A 258 27.45 -32.89 -8.25
CA LYS A 258 28.73 -33.36 -7.68
C LYS A 258 28.62 -34.77 -7.13
N HIS A 259 27.55 -35.10 -6.41
CA HIS A 259 27.33 -36.47 -5.91
C HIS A 259 27.17 -37.50 -7.06
N LYS A 260 26.49 -37.11 -8.15
CA LYS A 260 26.35 -38.01 -9.29
C LYS A 260 27.69 -38.28 -9.97
N ARG A 261 28.52 -37.24 -10.19
CA ARG A 261 29.86 -37.39 -10.74
C ARG A 261 30.78 -38.23 -9.86
N ALA A 262 30.76 -37.98 -8.55
CA ALA A 262 31.54 -38.76 -7.58
C ALA A 262 31.13 -40.26 -7.56
N LYS A 263 29.86 -40.58 -7.76
CA LYS A 263 29.39 -41.95 -7.92
C LYS A 263 29.88 -42.60 -9.25
N GLU A 264 29.76 -41.87 -10.34
CA GLU A 264 30.21 -42.33 -11.65
C GLU A 264 31.73 -42.58 -11.66
N GLU A 265 32.54 -41.70 -11.07
CA GLU A 265 33.97 -41.86 -10.87
C GLU A 265 34.32 -43.06 -9.95
N ALA A 266 33.57 -43.30 -8.90
CA ALA A 266 33.75 -44.45 -8.00
C ALA A 266 33.42 -45.77 -8.70
N GLU A 267 32.32 -45.84 -9.47
CA GLU A 267 31.91 -47.00 -10.23
C GLU A 267 32.90 -47.29 -11.38
N GLU A 268 33.47 -46.29 -12.08
CA GLU A 268 34.52 -46.46 -13.04
C GLU A 268 35.82 -46.98 -12.40
N THR A 269 36.21 -46.45 -11.25
CA THR A 269 37.41 -46.91 -10.52
C THR A 269 37.24 -48.35 -10.06
N GLU A 270 36.08 -48.72 -9.55
CA GLU A 270 35.80 -50.09 -9.13
C GLU A 270 35.75 -51.06 -10.31
N ARG A 271 35.25 -50.62 -11.47
CA ARG A 271 35.26 -51.39 -12.71
C ARG A 271 36.69 -51.64 -13.27
N ILE A 272 37.56 -50.64 -13.20
CA ILE A 272 38.97 -50.76 -13.58
C ILE A 272 39.72 -51.70 -12.64
N LEU A 273 39.51 -51.60 -11.33
CA LEU A 273 40.13 -52.47 -10.31
C LEU A 273 39.70 -53.94 -10.41
N ASN A 274 38.46 -54.18 -10.79
CA ASN A 274 37.92 -55.55 -10.93
C ASN A 274 38.10 -56.14 -12.30
N THR A 275 38.69 -55.42 -13.28
CA THR A 275 38.98 -55.96 -14.60
C THR A 275 40.34 -56.67 -14.57
N PRO A 276 40.43 -57.96 -14.89
CA PRO A 276 41.69 -58.67 -14.94
C PRO A 276 42.70 -58.01 -15.93
N MET A 277 43.97 -57.89 -15.51
CA MET A 277 45.01 -57.18 -16.29
C MET A 277 45.15 -57.70 -17.73
N GLU A 278 44.84 -58.93 -17.95
CA GLU A 278 44.87 -59.54 -19.33
C GLU A 278 43.85 -58.87 -20.28
N ASN A 279 42.66 -58.48 -19.76
CA ASN A 279 41.63 -57.86 -20.59
C ASN A 279 41.89 -56.37 -20.86
N LEU A 280 42.64 -55.68 -20.01
CA LEU A 280 43.01 -54.27 -20.20
C LEU A 280 44.06 -54.13 -21.34
N VAL A 281 45.02 -55.05 -21.41
CA VAL A 281 46.05 -55.05 -22.45
C VAL A 281 45.44 -55.34 -23.83
N ASP A 282 44.45 -56.26 -23.89
CA ASP A 282 43.79 -56.62 -25.16
C ASP A 282 42.88 -55.46 -25.66
N GLU A 283 42.27 -54.66 -24.78
CA GLU A 283 41.44 -53.50 -25.19
C GLU A 283 42.27 -52.31 -25.67
N GLU A 284 43.44 -52.06 -25.05
CA GLU A 284 44.35 -51.00 -25.52
C GLU A 284 45.04 -51.44 -26.86
N LEU A 285 45.39 -52.68 -27.01
CA LEU A 285 45.91 -53.19 -28.25
C LEU A 285 44.87 -53.11 -29.36
N LYS A 286 43.62 -53.44 -29.14
CA LYS A 286 42.54 -53.29 -30.12
C LYS A 286 42.23 -51.83 -30.47
N LYS A 287 42.27 -50.92 -29.50
CA LYS A 287 42.11 -49.47 -29.77
C LYS A 287 43.26 -48.89 -30.54
N THR A 288 44.48 -49.35 -30.30
CA THR A 288 45.67 -48.91 -31.01
C THR A 288 45.68 -49.48 -32.43
N ALA A 289 45.34 -50.76 -32.66
CA ALA A 289 45.21 -51.38 -33.98
C ALA A 289 44.11 -50.69 -34.81
N ALA A 290 42.96 -50.40 -34.28
CA ALA A 290 41.86 -49.66 -34.95
C ALA A 290 42.29 -48.25 -35.41
N LYS A 291 43.13 -47.59 -34.64
CA LYS A 291 43.68 -46.27 -35.00
C LYS A 291 44.71 -46.28 -36.12
N TYR A 292 45.36 -47.38 -36.27
CA TYR A 292 46.31 -47.62 -37.40
C TYR A 292 45.60 -48.02 -38.70
N ASP A 293 44.44 -48.67 -38.63
CA ASP A 293 43.66 -49.04 -39.82
C ASP A 293 42.88 -47.84 -40.41
N GLU A 294 42.53 -46.78 -39.60
CA GLU A 294 41.93 -45.57 -40.13
C GLU A 294 42.91 -44.59 -40.80
N GLN A 295 44.22 -44.85 -40.74
CA GLN A 295 45.24 -43.98 -41.37
C GLN A 295 45.81 -44.57 -42.70
N LYS A 296 45.18 -45.58 -43.25
CA LYS A 296 45.50 -46.17 -44.54
C LYS A 296 44.39 -45.91 -45.56
#